data_a482a720926765a7562e924dc481ea4a
#
_entry.id   a482a720926765a7562e924dc481ea4a
#
_cell.length_a   1.000
_cell.length_b   1.000
_cell.length_c   1.000
_cell.angle_alpha   90.00
_cell.angle_beta   90.00
_cell.angle_gamma   90.00
#
_symmetry.space_group_name_H-M   'P 1'
#
loop_
_entity.id
_entity.type
_entity.pdbx_description
1 polymer ?
#
loop_
_entity_poly.entity_id
_entity_poly.type
_entity_poly.pdbx_seq_one_letter_code
_entity_poly.pdbx_strand_id
1 'polypeptide(L)'
;LSGKCGFFGRHGSGVMIGSDATQLPHHLAGNNKPSRFITKFLIGEMHRHFGTSPIEITHEWSGTPGFTADEYPIVGLIDGKRQYLIGGMCGSGTAVSFNGARHVVQQILGLTGPDDYPAAYFAPTRVLDPANHPWPEIESP
;
A
#
# COMPACT_ATOMS: atom_id res chain seq x y z
N LEU A 1 -21.61 -0.16 1.48
CA LEU A 1 -20.23 -0.63 1.60
C LEU A 1 -19.91 -1.49 0.38
N SER A 2 -19.36 -0.89 -0.67
CA SER A 2 -18.83 -1.65 -1.81
C SER A 2 -17.43 -2.16 -1.41
N GLY A 3 -17.38 -3.19 -0.56
CA GLY A 3 -16.15 -3.88 -0.26
C GLY A 3 -15.64 -4.51 -1.55
N LYS A 4 -14.62 -3.93 -2.15
CA LYS A 4 -13.90 -4.59 -3.23
C LYS A 4 -12.97 -5.59 -2.56
N CYS A 5 -13.09 -6.86 -2.91
CA CYS A 5 -12.07 -7.84 -2.57
C CYS A 5 -10.78 -7.41 -3.27
N GLY A 6 -9.76 -7.06 -2.48
CA GLY A 6 -8.57 -6.46 -3.03
C GLY A 6 -7.66 -7.45 -3.76
N PHE A 7 -7.47 -8.65 -3.22
CA PHE A 7 -6.54 -9.62 -3.80
C PHE A 7 -6.77 -11.03 -3.29
N PHE A 8 -6.41 -12.00 -4.13
CA PHE A 8 -6.26 -13.41 -3.78
C PHE A 8 -4.84 -13.86 -4.09
N GLY A 9 -4.31 -14.75 -3.29
CA GLY A 9 -3.01 -15.34 -3.51
C GLY A 9 -2.93 -16.75 -2.93
N ARG A 10 -2.17 -17.64 -3.57
CA ARG A 10 -1.86 -18.94 -3.01
C ARG A 10 -0.74 -18.80 -1.97
N HIS A 11 -0.90 -19.44 -0.84
CA HIS A 11 0.13 -19.55 0.18
C HIS A 11 0.22 -21.00 0.68
N GLY A 12 1.27 -21.71 0.28
CA GLY A 12 1.39 -23.15 0.57
C GLY A 12 0.21 -23.96 0.01
N SER A 13 -0.49 -24.69 0.88
CA SER A 13 -1.72 -25.43 0.58
C SER A 13 -2.99 -24.60 0.73
N GLY A 14 -2.87 -23.36 1.22
CA GLY A 14 -3.99 -22.47 1.49
C GLY A 14 -4.11 -21.32 0.49
N VAL A 15 -5.09 -20.47 0.76
CA VAL A 15 -5.36 -19.24 0.01
C VAL A 15 -5.28 -18.06 0.97
N MET A 16 -4.57 -17.03 0.55
CA MET A 16 -4.57 -15.72 1.21
C MET A 16 -5.59 -14.83 0.52
N ILE A 17 -6.43 -14.18 1.28
CA ILE A 17 -7.40 -13.21 0.78
C ILE A 17 -7.28 -11.91 1.58
N GLY A 18 -7.33 -10.80 0.91
CA GLY A 18 -7.32 -9.48 1.52
C GLY A 18 -8.33 -8.53 0.91
N SER A 19 -8.71 -7.53 1.68
CA SER A 19 -9.61 -6.47 1.25
C SER A 19 -8.96 -5.12 1.47
N ASP A 20 -9.32 -4.17 0.64
CA ASP A 20 -9.01 -2.78 0.85
C ASP A 20 -9.78 -2.25 2.07
N ALA A 21 -9.03 -1.71 3.02
CA ALA A 21 -9.56 -1.16 4.27
C ALA A 21 -9.90 0.34 4.17
N THR A 22 -9.90 0.92 2.98
CA THR A 22 -10.19 2.36 2.75
C THR A 22 -11.55 2.83 3.27
N GLN A 23 -12.36 1.90 3.77
CA GLN A 23 -13.70 2.20 4.29
C GLN A 23 -13.75 2.31 5.82
N LEU A 24 -12.65 2.15 6.51
CA LEU A 24 -12.61 2.37 7.95
C LEU A 24 -12.44 3.87 8.25
N PRO A 25 -13.15 4.39 9.27
CA PRO A 25 -12.96 5.76 9.71
C PRO A 25 -11.50 6.07 10.02
N HIS A 26 -11.04 7.27 9.73
CA HIS A 26 -9.64 7.68 9.93
C HIS A 26 -9.13 7.49 11.37
N HIS A 27 -10.01 7.60 12.37
CA HIS A 27 -9.63 7.36 13.77
C HIS A 27 -9.24 5.90 14.07
N LEU A 28 -9.50 4.98 13.16
CA LEU A 28 -9.05 3.60 13.24
C LEU A 28 -7.71 3.37 12.54
N ALA A 29 -7.14 4.39 11.90
CA ALA A 29 -5.81 4.30 11.31
C ALA A 29 -4.78 3.95 12.41
N GLY A 30 -3.87 3.03 12.08
CA GLY A 30 -2.90 2.49 13.06
C GLY A 30 -3.45 1.36 13.94
N ASN A 31 -4.72 1.01 13.83
CA ASN A 31 -5.25 -0.16 14.51
C ASN A 31 -4.88 -1.43 13.73
N ASN A 32 -3.89 -2.15 14.23
CA ASN A 32 -3.39 -3.39 13.64
C ASN A 32 -4.17 -4.64 14.08
N LYS A 33 -5.33 -4.47 14.72
CA LYS A 33 -6.16 -5.60 15.12
C LYS A 33 -7.12 -5.98 13.99
N PRO A 34 -7.24 -7.27 13.64
CA PRO A 34 -8.21 -7.73 12.67
C PRO A 34 -9.63 -7.31 13.05
N SER A 35 -10.41 -6.93 12.04
CA SER A 35 -11.81 -6.55 12.22
C SER A 35 -12.72 -7.74 11.91
N ARG A 36 -13.52 -8.16 12.90
CA ARG A 36 -14.51 -9.24 12.71
C ARG A 36 -15.49 -8.97 11.55
N PHE A 37 -15.75 -7.70 11.28
CA PHE A 37 -16.61 -7.32 10.16
C PHE A 37 -15.95 -7.63 8.83
N ILE A 38 -14.66 -7.22 8.67
CA ILE A 38 -13.88 -7.50 7.45
C ILE A 38 -13.66 -9.01 7.30
N THR A 39 -13.35 -9.71 8.37
CA THR A 39 -13.21 -11.17 8.33
C THR A 39 -14.47 -11.86 7.81
N LYS A 40 -15.65 -11.50 8.32
CA LYS A 40 -16.92 -12.05 7.82
C LYS A 40 -17.17 -11.71 6.35
N PHE A 41 -16.83 -10.50 5.94
CA PHE A 41 -16.92 -10.10 4.54
C PHE A 41 -16.02 -10.98 3.67
N LEU A 42 -14.75 -11.16 4.04
CA LEU A 42 -13.77 -11.98 3.30
C LEU A 42 -14.19 -13.45 3.23
N ILE A 43 -14.76 -14.01 4.30
CA ILE A 43 -15.36 -15.36 4.27
C ILE A 43 -16.49 -15.43 3.25
N GLY A 44 -17.36 -14.43 3.21
CA GLY A 44 -18.42 -14.35 2.21
C GLY A 44 -17.91 -14.30 0.78
N GLU A 45 -16.82 -13.56 0.53
CA GLU A 45 -16.15 -13.53 -0.77
C GLU A 45 -15.54 -14.89 -1.13
N MET A 46 -14.91 -15.56 -0.18
CA MET A 46 -14.40 -16.91 -0.38
C MET A 46 -15.51 -17.89 -0.79
N HIS A 47 -16.64 -17.87 -0.09
CA HIS A 47 -17.79 -18.70 -0.44
C HIS A 47 -18.37 -18.37 -1.83
N ARG A 48 -18.39 -17.09 -2.19
CA ARG A 48 -18.87 -16.64 -3.51
C ARG A 48 -18.00 -17.17 -4.65
N HIS A 49 -16.70 -17.18 -4.46
CA HIS A 49 -15.74 -17.56 -5.52
C HIS A 49 -15.40 -19.05 -5.54
N PHE A 50 -15.41 -19.72 -4.40
CA PHE A 50 -14.91 -21.09 -4.24
C PHE A 50 -15.97 -22.07 -3.70
N GLY A 51 -17.20 -21.63 -3.53
CA GLY A 51 -18.29 -22.45 -3.01
C GLY A 51 -18.36 -22.48 -1.49
N THR A 52 -19.30 -23.24 -0.97
CA THR A 52 -19.69 -23.25 0.45
C THR A 52 -18.95 -24.31 1.30
N SER A 53 -17.82 -24.79 0.87
CA SER A 53 -17.00 -25.70 1.67
C SER A 53 -16.57 -25.03 2.99
N PRO A 54 -16.42 -25.78 4.08
CA PRO A 54 -15.93 -25.25 5.34
C PRO A 54 -14.57 -24.56 5.12
N ILE A 55 -14.44 -23.34 5.68
CA ILE A 55 -13.21 -22.56 5.63
C ILE A 55 -12.59 -22.58 7.00
N GLU A 56 -11.34 -23.04 7.08
CA GLU A 56 -10.51 -22.92 8.26
C GLU A 56 -9.63 -21.69 8.15
N ILE A 57 -9.72 -20.78 9.11
CA ILE A 57 -8.87 -19.59 9.20
C ILE A 57 -7.66 -19.97 10.03
N THR A 58 -6.50 -20.08 9.40
CA THR A 58 -5.25 -20.41 10.08
C THR A 58 -4.53 -19.16 10.58
N HIS A 59 -4.64 -18.04 9.86
CA HIS A 59 -3.99 -16.78 10.20
C HIS A 59 -4.90 -15.61 9.85
N GLU A 60 -4.88 -14.60 10.69
CA GLU A 60 -5.61 -13.36 10.50
C GLU A 60 -4.72 -12.19 10.92
N TRP A 61 -4.62 -11.17 10.09
CA TRP A 61 -3.83 -9.97 10.40
C TRP A 61 -4.45 -8.73 9.79
N SER A 62 -3.96 -7.60 10.22
CA SER A 62 -4.30 -6.28 9.73
C SER A 62 -3.05 -5.43 9.66
N GLY A 63 -3.04 -4.43 8.81
CA GLY A 63 -1.96 -3.46 8.68
C GLY A 63 -2.47 -2.16 8.10
N THR A 64 -1.78 -1.07 8.41
CA THR A 64 -2.13 0.26 7.90
C THR A 64 -1.26 0.57 6.70
N PRO A 65 -1.80 0.59 5.48
CA PRO A 65 -1.06 1.02 4.31
C PRO A 65 -0.85 2.54 4.32
N GLY A 66 0.31 2.99 3.83
CA GLY A 66 0.58 4.40 3.61
C GLY A 66 0.08 4.85 2.24
N PHE A 67 -0.74 5.89 2.24
CA PHE A 67 -1.18 6.58 1.04
C PHE A 67 -0.61 8.00 1.00
N THR A 68 -0.20 8.43 -0.16
CA THR A 68 0.15 9.83 -0.46
C THR A 68 -1.08 10.57 -0.93
N ALA A 69 -1.04 11.89 -0.93
CA ALA A 69 -2.18 12.71 -1.36
C ALA A 69 -2.52 12.52 -2.84
N ASP A 70 -1.53 12.20 -3.66
CA ASP A 70 -1.67 11.97 -5.10
C ASP A 70 -1.79 10.49 -5.48
N GLU A 71 -1.84 9.59 -4.50
CA GLU A 71 -1.94 8.14 -4.67
C GLU A 71 -0.76 7.49 -5.42
N TYR A 72 0.36 8.21 -5.59
CA TYR A 72 1.59 7.66 -6.16
C TYR A 72 2.65 7.40 -5.09
N PRO A 73 3.40 6.28 -5.16
CA PRO A 73 4.52 6.03 -4.26
C PRO A 73 5.56 7.15 -4.25
N ILE A 74 6.28 7.28 -3.15
CA ILE A 74 7.40 8.19 -3.03
C ILE A 74 8.69 7.39 -3.16
N VAL A 75 9.53 7.71 -4.15
CA VAL A 75 10.80 7.02 -4.38
C VAL A 75 11.87 8.01 -4.80
N GLY A 76 12.99 8.03 -4.10
CA GLY A 76 14.15 8.84 -4.49
C GLY A 76 14.83 9.56 -3.36
N LEU A 77 15.73 10.48 -3.74
CA LEU A 77 16.52 11.30 -2.83
C LEU A 77 15.66 12.41 -2.22
N ILE A 78 15.75 12.54 -0.90
CA ILE A 78 15.21 13.70 -0.18
C ILE A 78 16.20 14.85 -0.36
N ASP A 79 15.71 15.98 -0.82
CA ASP A 79 16.51 17.15 -1.16
C ASP A 79 17.46 17.58 -0.03
N GLY A 80 18.71 17.93 -0.39
CA GLY A 80 19.75 18.44 0.50
C GLY A 80 20.29 17.44 1.55
N LYS A 81 19.81 16.19 1.52
CA LYS A 81 20.17 15.23 2.57
C LYS A 81 20.52 13.88 1.98
N ARG A 82 21.64 13.37 1.92
CA ARG A 82 21.96 12.00 1.45
C ARG A 82 21.03 10.90 2.04
N GLN A 83 19.74 11.16 2.02
CA GLN A 83 18.69 10.30 2.52
C GLN A 83 17.78 9.93 1.38
N TYR A 84 17.44 8.67 1.28
CA TYR A 84 16.58 8.14 0.26
C TYR A 84 15.30 7.59 0.90
N LEU A 85 14.20 7.78 0.22
CA LEU A 85 12.90 7.32 0.67
C LEU A 85 12.31 6.37 -0.37
N ILE A 86 11.75 5.28 0.12
CA ILE A 86 10.85 4.41 -0.62
C ILE A 86 9.66 4.18 0.30
N GLY A 87 8.50 4.73 -0.04
CA GLY A 87 7.34 4.68 0.86
C GLY A 87 6.04 5.13 0.20
N GLY A 88 4.98 5.20 0.99
CA GLY A 88 3.66 5.62 0.51
C GLY A 88 3.16 4.78 -0.66
N MET A 89 3.21 3.45 -0.53
CA MET A 89 3.02 2.52 -1.65
C MET A 89 1.60 2.45 -2.20
N CYS A 90 0.63 3.11 -1.55
CA CYS A 90 -0.75 3.24 -2.05
C CYS A 90 -1.38 1.90 -2.49
N GLY A 91 -1.09 0.83 -1.76
CA GLY A 91 -1.56 -0.52 -2.08
C GLY A 91 -0.75 -1.30 -3.12
N SER A 92 0.18 -0.66 -3.84
CA SER A 92 0.92 -1.27 -4.96
C SER A 92 2.37 -1.68 -4.60
N GLY A 93 2.67 -1.84 -3.30
CA GLY A 93 4.03 -2.01 -2.79
C GLY A 93 4.80 -3.15 -3.45
N THR A 94 4.21 -4.31 -3.63
CA THR A 94 4.88 -5.48 -4.23
C THR A 94 5.33 -5.21 -5.66
N ALA A 95 4.51 -4.51 -6.45
CA ALA A 95 4.82 -4.21 -7.84
C ALA A 95 5.87 -3.08 -7.99
N VAL A 96 5.78 -2.06 -7.13
CA VAL A 96 6.58 -0.82 -7.29
C VAL A 96 7.92 -0.88 -6.56
N SER A 97 7.98 -1.56 -5.40
CA SER A 97 9.17 -1.51 -4.54
C SER A 97 10.42 -2.07 -5.21
N PHE A 98 10.31 -3.11 -6.02
CA PHE A 98 11.47 -3.71 -6.68
C PHE A 98 12.16 -2.72 -7.63
N ASN A 99 11.41 -2.10 -8.52
CA ASN A 99 11.94 -1.12 -9.46
C ASN A 99 12.38 0.17 -8.76
N GLY A 100 11.61 0.61 -7.75
CA GLY A 100 11.99 1.75 -6.92
C GLY A 100 13.29 1.52 -6.16
N ALA A 101 13.48 0.33 -5.60
CA ALA A 101 14.73 -0.04 -4.92
C ALA A 101 15.91 -0.09 -5.90
N ARG A 102 15.73 -0.66 -7.09
CA ARG A 102 16.76 -0.67 -8.15
C ARG A 102 17.19 0.76 -8.48
N HIS A 103 16.23 1.65 -8.73
CA HIS A 103 16.50 3.05 -9.03
C HIS A 103 17.28 3.76 -7.89
N VAL A 104 16.85 3.60 -6.65
CA VAL A 104 17.53 4.20 -5.49
C VAL A 104 18.96 3.65 -5.33
N VAL A 105 19.18 2.36 -5.50
CA VAL A 105 20.53 1.75 -5.44
C VAL A 105 21.42 2.29 -6.55
N GLN A 106 20.91 2.45 -7.77
CA GLN A 106 21.64 3.06 -8.87
C GLN A 106 22.08 4.50 -8.51
N GLN A 107 21.20 5.31 -7.93
CA GLN A 107 21.51 6.65 -7.48
C GLN A 107 22.59 6.66 -6.38
N ILE A 108 22.46 5.78 -5.37
CA ILE A 108 23.43 5.69 -4.27
C ILE A 108 24.83 5.32 -4.77
N LEU A 109 24.91 4.40 -5.71
CA LEU A 109 26.17 3.87 -6.22
C LEU A 109 26.72 4.67 -7.40
N GLY A 110 26.01 5.68 -7.89
CA GLY A 110 26.39 6.46 -9.06
C GLY A 110 26.50 5.61 -10.33
N LEU A 111 25.67 4.57 -10.45
CA LEU A 111 25.68 3.68 -11.60
C LEU A 111 25.00 4.35 -12.79
N THR A 112 25.72 4.41 -13.90
CA THR A 112 25.19 4.84 -15.19
C THR A 112 24.72 3.61 -15.96
N GLY A 113 23.46 3.31 -15.92
CA GLY A 113 22.84 2.26 -16.69
C GLY A 113 21.53 2.74 -17.31
N PRO A 114 20.89 1.97 -18.16
CA PRO A 114 19.55 2.30 -18.62
C PRO A 114 18.65 2.41 -17.38
N ASP A 115 18.28 3.63 -17.04
CA ASP A 115 17.32 3.92 -15.99
C ASP A 115 16.01 4.30 -16.68
N ASP A 116 15.14 3.31 -16.84
CA ASP A 116 13.80 3.44 -17.37
C ASP A 116 12.76 3.77 -16.30
N TYR A 117 13.24 4.04 -15.07
CA TYR A 117 12.37 4.39 -13.96
C TYR A 117 11.83 5.83 -14.11
N PRO A 118 10.51 6.03 -14.09
CA PRO A 118 9.92 7.34 -14.27
C PRO A 118 10.04 8.21 -13.01
N ALA A 119 11.27 8.54 -12.62
CA ALA A 119 11.64 9.15 -11.35
C ALA A 119 10.87 10.44 -11.04
N ALA A 120 10.56 11.25 -12.05
CA ALA A 120 9.85 12.51 -11.85
C ALA A 120 8.45 12.33 -11.24
N TYR A 121 7.76 11.24 -11.59
CA TYR A 121 6.43 10.93 -11.04
C TYR A 121 6.46 10.45 -9.60
N PHE A 122 7.61 9.95 -9.14
CA PHE A 122 7.77 9.35 -7.81
C PHE A 122 8.68 10.18 -6.90
N ALA A 123 9.23 11.29 -7.39
CA ALA A 123 10.18 12.12 -6.64
C ALA A 123 9.59 12.61 -5.30
N PRO A 124 10.35 12.52 -4.18
CA PRO A 124 9.90 13.05 -2.89
C PRO A 124 9.53 14.53 -2.93
N THR A 125 10.22 15.32 -3.77
CA THR A 125 10.02 16.75 -3.90
C THR A 125 8.62 17.14 -4.39
N ARG A 126 7.93 16.24 -5.11
CA ARG A 126 6.56 16.52 -5.62
C ARG A 126 5.52 16.67 -4.50
N VAL A 127 5.73 16.01 -3.36
CA VAL A 127 4.80 16.01 -2.21
C VAL A 127 5.26 16.91 -1.08
N LEU A 128 6.41 17.57 -1.21
CA LEU A 128 6.95 18.48 -0.20
C LEU A 128 6.43 19.91 -0.35
N ASP A 129 5.75 20.22 -1.44
CA ASP A 129 5.15 21.53 -1.65
C ASP A 129 3.66 21.50 -1.27
N PRO A 130 3.28 22.09 -0.13
CA PRO A 130 1.88 22.12 0.32
C PRO A 130 0.94 22.84 -0.65
N ALA A 131 1.47 23.77 -1.48
CA ALA A 131 0.67 24.50 -2.46
C ALA A 131 0.18 23.57 -3.59
N ASN A 132 0.94 22.54 -3.93
CA ASN A 132 0.58 21.57 -4.95
C ASN A 132 -0.27 20.42 -4.42
N HIS A 133 -0.21 20.16 -3.12
CA HIS A 133 -0.92 19.06 -2.47
C HIS A 133 -1.54 19.55 -1.15
N PRO A 134 -2.63 20.32 -1.23
CA PRO A 134 -3.34 20.70 -0.03
C PRO A 134 -3.84 19.45 0.69
N TRP A 135 -3.35 19.25 1.90
CA TRP A 135 -3.86 18.19 2.76
C TRP A 135 -5.35 18.44 2.99
N PRO A 136 -6.20 17.42 2.91
CA PRO A 136 -7.58 17.58 3.33
C PRO A 136 -7.58 18.07 4.78
N GLU A 137 -8.36 19.11 5.07
CA GLU A 137 -8.55 19.59 6.44
C GLU A 137 -8.99 18.39 7.28
N ILE A 138 -8.17 18.03 8.25
CA ILE A 138 -8.55 17.03 9.24
C ILE A 138 -9.55 17.73 10.13
N GLU A 139 -10.83 17.46 9.96
CA GLU A 139 -11.84 17.86 10.92
C GLU A 139 -11.41 17.29 12.27
N SER A 140 -11.02 18.17 13.18
CA SER A 140 -10.68 17.80 14.56
C SER A 140 -11.92 17.18 15.20
N PRO A 141 -11.80 16.08 15.92
CA PRO A 141 -12.93 15.42 16.58
C PRO A 141 -13.57 16.29 17.64
#